data_65ffca2fdc30f7f18391c3c2291ac750
#
_entry.id   65ffca2fdc30f7f18391c3c2291ac750
#
_cell.length_a   1.000
_cell.length_b   1.000
_cell.length_c   1.000
_cell.angle_alpha   90.00
_cell.angle_beta   90.00
_cell.angle_gamma   90.00
#
_symmetry.space_group_name_H-M   'P 1'
#
loop_
_entity.id
_entity.type
_entity.pdbx_description
1 polymer ?
#
loop_
_entity_poly.entity_id
_entity_poly.type
_entity_poly.pdbx_seq_one_letter_code
_entity_poly.pdbx_strand_id
1 'polypeptide(L)'
;MISRKARTPRTARTPRTRASSLQKHRRPRAWRLSVSALVTSIMAVVGMGLLTYPTAASWVSQYNQSKVTADYSAQVDGARPDAKTQVEQAHAYNDALSAGAVLEANNHVPTGAGSSKDSSLQYANILKANNEGLMARLKIPSISLDLPVYHGTADDTLLKGLGHLEGTSLPVGGEGTRSVITGHRGLAEATMFTNLDKVKTG
;
A
#
# COMPACT_ATOMS: atom_id res chain seq x y z
N MET A 1 85.48 -82.20 32.87
CA MET A 1 85.00 -82.01 31.54
C MET A 1 84.08 -80.81 31.64
N ILE A 2 84.52 -79.60 31.15
CA ILE A 2 83.87 -78.33 31.35
C ILE A 2 83.60 -77.76 29.97
N SER A 3 82.29 -77.68 29.63
CA SER A 3 81.87 -77.11 28.37
C SER A 3 81.50 -75.61 28.57
N ARG A 4 82.25 -74.75 27.87
CA ARG A 4 81.94 -73.26 27.85
C ARG A 4 80.94 -72.99 26.77
N LYS A 5 79.76 -72.40 27.15
CA LYS A 5 78.81 -71.83 26.23
C LYS A 5 79.25 -70.42 25.84
N ALA A 6 79.39 -70.25 24.54
CA ALA A 6 79.66 -68.95 23.93
C ALA A 6 78.46 -67.99 24.04
N ARG A 7 78.75 -66.73 24.41
CA ARG A 7 77.78 -65.61 24.40
C ARG A 7 77.67 -64.99 23.02
N THR A 8 76.49 -64.96 22.47
CA THR A 8 76.17 -64.24 21.23
C THR A 8 76.05 -62.67 21.50
N PRO A 9 76.52 -61.83 20.59
CA PRO A 9 76.48 -60.39 20.76
C PRO A 9 75.09 -59.84 20.52
N ARG A 10 74.73 -58.89 21.32
CA ARG A 10 73.51 -58.16 21.36
C ARG A 10 73.49 -57.15 20.18
N THR A 11 72.55 -57.30 19.20
CA THR A 11 72.36 -56.38 18.09
C THR A 11 71.84 -55.07 18.59
N ALA A 12 72.48 -53.99 18.15
CA ALA A 12 72.13 -52.62 18.46
C ALA A 12 70.79 -52.23 17.79
N ARG A 13 69.88 -51.72 18.57
CA ARG A 13 68.58 -51.21 18.09
C ARG A 13 68.80 -49.79 17.51
N THR A 14 68.60 -49.64 16.20
CA THR A 14 68.57 -48.36 15.50
C THR A 14 67.37 -47.49 15.99
N PRO A 15 67.54 -46.18 16.22
CA PRO A 15 66.48 -45.34 16.60
C PRO A 15 65.52 -45.07 15.44
N ARG A 16 64.21 -45.36 15.63
CA ARG A 16 63.16 -45.00 14.70
C ARG A 16 63.05 -43.46 14.64
N THR A 17 63.42 -42.90 13.53
CA THR A 17 63.15 -41.50 13.16
C THR A 17 61.65 -41.28 13.16
N ARG A 18 61.19 -40.43 14.07
CA ARG A 18 59.83 -39.95 14.20
C ARG A 18 59.53 -39.09 12.97
N ALA A 19 58.70 -39.58 12.04
CA ALA A 19 58.20 -38.76 10.93
C ALA A 19 57.36 -37.62 11.50
N SER A 20 57.88 -36.40 11.39
CA SER A 20 57.15 -35.17 11.69
C SER A 20 56.01 -35.05 10.70
N SER A 21 54.75 -35.23 11.20
CA SER A 21 53.53 -34.91 10.44
C SER A 21 53.54 -33.41 10.13
N LEU A 22 53.81 -33.08 8.88
CA LEU A 22 53.62 -31.75 8.34
C LEU A 22 52.15 -31.37 8.50
N GLN A 23 51.80 -30.67 9.54
CA GLN A 23 50.52 -30.02 9.71
C GLN A 23 50.38 -28.96 8.61
N LYS A 24 49.62 -29.34 7.58
CA LYS A 24 49.28 -28.47 6.42
C LYS A 24 48.40 -27.36 6.98
N HIS A 25 48.98 -26.23 7.39
CA HIS A 25 48.24 -25.02 7.75
C HIS A 25 47.36 -24.65 6.55
N ARG A 26 46.04 -24.94 6.67
CA ARG A 26 45.03 -24.41 5.74
C ARG A 26 45.01 -22.89 5.96
N ARG A 27 45.64 -22.18 5.03
CA ARG A 27 45.55 -20.72 4.97
C ARG A 27 44.05 -20.34 4.92
N PRO A 28 43.56 -19.40 5.78
CA PRO A 28 42.18 -18.96 5.69
C PRO A 28 41.94 -18.39 4.29
N ARG A 29 40.94 -18.93 3.62
CA ARG A 29 40.52 -18.50 2.29
C ARG A 29 39.98 -17.10 2.41
N ALA A 30 40.79 -16.09 2.13
CA ALA A 30 40.33 -14.69 2.12
C ALA A 30 39.20 -14.59 1.08
N TRP A 31 38.02 -14.26 1.58
CA TRP A 31 36.85 -13.97 0.74
C TRP A 31 37.18 -12.73 -0.11
N ARG A 32 37.50 -12.93 -1.37
CA ARG A 32 37.65 -11.85 -2.34
C ARG A 32 36.34 -11.79 -3.11
N LEU A 33 35.49 -10.80 -2.79
CA LEU A 33 34.31 -10.48 -3.60
C LEU A 33 34.82 -10.06 -4.98
N SER A 34 34.46 -10.81 -6.02
CA SER A 34 34.74 -10.39 -7.39
C SER A 34 33.81 -9.23 -7.73
N VAL A 35 34.32 -8.22 -8.44
CA VAL A 35 33.52 -7.07 -8.88
C VAL A 35 32.32 -7.52 -9.71
N SER A 36 32.48 -8.54 -10.54
CA SER A 36 31.37 -9.12 -11.31
C SER A 36 30.28 -9.72 -10.43
N ALA A 37 30.65 -10.46 -9.37
CA ALA A 37 29.66 -11.01 -8.42
C ALA A 37 28.93 -9.89 -7.68
N LEU A 38 29.63 -8.80 -7.32
CA LEU A 38 29.00 -7.64 -6.69
C LEU A 38 27.98 -6.97 -7.64
N VAL A 39 28.38 -6.74 -8.89
CA VAL A 39 27.50 -6.12 -9.90
C VAL A 39 26.28 -6.98 -10.18
N THR A 40 26.44 -8.29 -10.38
CA THR A 40 25.30 -9.19 -10.61
C THR A 40 24.38 -9.28 -9.40
N SER A 41 24.92 -9.25 -8.18
CA SER A 41 24.10 -9.23 -6.96
C SER A 41 23.30 -7.94 -6.84
N ILE A 42 23.90 -6.78 -7.11
CA ILE A 42 23.19 -5.50 -7.11
C ILE A 42 22.09 -5.50 -8.17
N MET A 43 22.38 -5.94 -9.40
CA MET A 43 21.36 -6.03 -10.45
C MET A 43 20.22 -6.99 -10.07
N ALA A 44 20.51 -8.11 -9.43
CA ALA A 44 19.50 -9.04 -8.96
C ALA A 44 18.62 -8.42 -7.88
N VAL A 45 19.20 -7.68 -6.93
CA VAL A 45 18.44 -7.00 -5.86
C VAL A 45 17.57 -5.89 -6.45
N VAL A 46 18.11 -5.08 -7.36
CA VAL A 46 17.33 -4.02 -8.04
C VAL A 46 16.19 -4.62 -8.85
N GLY A 47 16.46 -5.67 -9.63
CA GLY A 47 15.45 -6.36 -10.42
C GLY A 47 14.33 -6.96 -9.53
N MET A 48 14.71 -7.60 -8.43
CA MET A 48 13.75 -8.13 -7.45
C MET A 48 12.92 -6.99 -6.82
N GLY A 49 13.56 -5.86 -6.47
CA GLY A 49 12.88 -4.68 -5.93
C GLY A 49 11.85 -4.13 -6.91
N LEU A 50 12.19 -3.99 -8.18
CA LEU A 50 11.27 -3.50 -9.22
C LEU A 50 10.08 -4.45 -9.44
N LEU A 51 10.31 -5.77 -9.39
CA LEU A 51 9.24 -6.75 -9.54
C LEU A 51 8.30 -6.81 -8.33
N THR A 52 8.79 -6.59 -7.13
CA THR A 52 8.00 -6.67 -5.90
C THR A 52 7.36 -5.34 -5.49
N TYR A 53 7.86 -4.22 -6.03
CA TYR A 53 7.39 -2.86 -5.69
C TYR A 53 5.87 -2.68 -5.83
N PRO A 54 5.22 -3.03 -6.96
CA PRO A 54 3.78 -2.79 -7.10
C PRO A 54 2.94 -3.53 -6.05
N THR A 55 3.32 -4.78 -5.74
CA THR A 55 2.62 -5.59 -4.72
C THR A 55 2.82 -5.01 -3.32
N ALA A 56 4.02 -4.60 -2.98
CA ALA A 56 4.31 -3.98 -1.69
C ALA A 56 3.59 -2.62 -1.55
N ALA A 57 3.62 -1.80 -2.59
CA ALA A 57 2.96 -0.49 -2.61
C ALA A 57 1.43 -0.62 -2.47
N SER A 58 0.81 -1.56 -3.20
CA SER A 58 -0.64 -1.81 -3.09
C SER A 58 -1.03 -2.32 -1.69
N TRP A 59 -0.21 -3.16 -1.07
CA TRP A 59 -0.45 -3.63 0.29
C TRP A 59 -0.39 -2.47 1.31
N VAL A 60 0.61 -1.60 1.22
CA VAL A 60 0.72 -0.40 2.08
C VAL A 60 -0.46 0.55 1.88
N SER A 61 -0.87 0.78 0.62
CA SER A 61 -2.02 1.62 0.30
C SER A 61 -3.30 1.06 0.93
N GLN A 62 -3.59 -0.23 0.75
CA GLN A 62 -4.75 -0.89 1.35
C GLN A 62 -4.72 -0.86 2.88
N TYR A 63 -3.54 -1.05 3.48
CA TYR A 63 -3.38 -0.96 4.93
C TYR A 63 -3.71 0.45 5.45
N ASN A 64 -3.22 1.50 4.78
CA ASN A 64 -3.54 2.88 5.16
C ASN A 64 -5.03 3.19 4.98
N GLN A 65 -5.63 2.79 3.87
CA GLN A 65 -7.06 2.95 3.61
C GLN A 65 -7.92 2.20 4.65
N SER A 66 -7.51 0.99 5.05
CA SER A 66 -8.23 0.22 6.07
C SER A 66 -8.19 0.89 7.45
N LYS A 67 -7.10 1.56 7.81
CA LYS A 67 -7.05 2.38 9.04
C LYS A 67 -8.04 3.53 8.99
N VAL A 68 -8.05 4.29 7.90
CA VAL A 68 -9.00 5.41 7.74
C VAL A 68 -10.44 4.92 7.82
N THR A 69 -10.76 3.79 7.19
CA THR A 69 -12.11 3.23 7.24
C THR A 69 -12.47 2.62 8.59
N ALA A 70 -11.51 2.08 9.34
CA ALA A 70 -11.74 1.57 10.69
C ALA A 70 -12.08 2.71 11.67
N ASP A 71 -11.38 3.84 11.55
CA ASP A 71 -11.57 5.00 12.41
C ASP A 71 -12.73 5.92 11.96
N TYR A 72 -13.38 5.62 10.82
CA TYR A 72 -14.40 6.46 10.22
C TYR A 72 -15.54 6.79 11.20
N SER A 73 -16.10 5.80 11.90
CA SER A 73 -17.19 6.02 12.84
C SER A 73 -16.79 6.98 13.97
N ALA A 74 -15.58 6.81 14.54
CA ALA A 74 -15.08 7.69 15.58
C ALA A 74 -14.86 9.12 15.08
N GLN A 75 -14.43 9.29 13.82
CA GLN A 75 -14.26 10.61 13.21
C GLN A 75 -15.61 11.29 12.96
N VAL A 76 -16.63 10.53 12.53
CA VAL A 76 -18.01 11.05 12.35
C VAL A 76 -18.61 11.45 13.69
N ASP A 77 -18.44 10.64 14.74
CA ASP A 77 -18.94 10.95 16.09
C ASP A 77 -18.28 12.21 16.69
N GLY A 78 -17.00 12.43 16.33
CA GLY A 78 -16.25 13.62 16.74
C GLY A 78 -16.46 14.86 15.87
N ALA A 79 -17.16 14.75 14.73
CA ALA A 79 -17.30 15.83 13.76
C ALA A 79 -18.13 17.00 14.28
N ARG A 80 -17.84 18.19 13.79
CA ARG A 80 -18.61 19.43 14.10
C ARG A 80 -18.89 20.18 12.80
N PRO A 81 -20.14 20.52 12.50
CA PRO A 81 -21.38 20.13 13.22
C PRO A 81 -21.54 18.61 13.38
N ASP A 82 -22.49 18.19 14.23
CA ASP A 82 -22.76 16.77 14.43
C ASP A 82 -23.28 16.09 13.14
N ALA A 83 -23.23 14.76 13.10
CA ALA A 83 -23.55 13.98 11.90
C ALA A 83 -25.00 14.26 11.40
N LYS A 84 -25.97 14.44 12.30
CA LYS A 84 -27.36 14.73 11.93
C LYS A 84 -27.46 16.08 11.23
N THR A 85 -26.90 17.12 11.82
CA THR A 85 -26.84 18.46 11.23
C THR A 85 -26.15 18.46 9.87
N GLN A 86 -25.05 17.71 9.73
CA GLN A 86 -24.33 17.60 8.45
C GLN A 86 -25.16 16.91 7.39
N VAL A 87 -25.94 15.87 7.73
CA VAL A 87 -26.86 15.21 6.79
C VAL A 87 -27.99 16.13 6.37
N GLU A 88 -28.57 16.90 7.32
CA GLU A 88 -29.60 17.91 7.01
C GLU A 88 -29.05 19.00 6.06
N GLN A 89 -27.82 19.47 6.28
CA GLN A 89 -27.15 20.42 5.40
C GLN A 89 -26.87 19.80 4.01
N ALA A 90 -26.53 18.52 3.95
CA ALA A 90 -26.31 17.81 2.69
C ALA A 90 -27.60 17.67 1.87
N HIS A 91 -28.74 17.40 2.51
CA HIS A 91 -30.05 17.41 1.82
C HIS A 91 -30.38 18.81 1.32
N ALA A 92 -30.23 19.84 2.13
CA ALA A 92 -30.45 21.21 1.71
C ALA A 92 -29.54 21.64 0.55
N TYR A 93 -28.28 21.18 0.55
CA TYR A 93 -27.36 21.40 -0.56
C TYR A 93 -27.87 20.70 -1.84
N ASN A 94 -28.30 19.43 -1.74
CA ASN A 94 -28.82 18.69 -2.88
C ASN A 94 -30.05 19.35 -3.48
N ASP A 95 -30.95 19.85 -2.65
CA ASP A 95 -32.17 20.57 -3.08
C ASP A 95 -31.84 21.92 -3.76
N ALA A 96 -30.80 22.59 -3.28
CA ALA A 96 -30.36 23.88 -3.84
C ALA A 96 -29.45 23.72 -5.09
N LEU A 97 -28.98 22.50 -5.42
CA LEU A 97 -28.06 22.28 -6.54
C LEU A 97 -28.71 22.66 -7.88
N SER A 98 -28.08 23.58 -8.61
CA SER A 98 -28.70 24.15 -9.85
C SER A 98 -28.48 23.32 -11.10
N ALA A 99 -27.38 22.61 -11.18
CA ALA A 99 -27.02 21.76 -12.32
C ALA A 99 -26.00 20.72 -11.89
N GLY A 100 -25.92 19.62 -12.61
CA GLY A 100 -24.88 18.61 -12.43
C GLY A 100 -23.52 19.11 -12.93
N ALA A 101 -22.46 18.53 -12.44
CA ALA A 101 -21.11 18.79 -12.91
C ALA A 101 -20.85 18.12 -14.27
N VAL A 102 -20.13 18.81 -15.14
CA VAL A 102 -19.64 18.31 -16.42
C VAL A 102 -18.13 18.18 -16.36
N LEU A 103 -17.61 17.01 -16.69
CA LEU A 103 -16.17 16.78 -16.82
C LEU A 103 -15.75 16.89 -18.27
N GLU A 104 -14.69 17.66 -18.52
CA GLU A 104 -13.95 17.60 -19.78
C GLU A 104 -13.06 16.35 -19.83
N ALA A 105 -12.80 15.85 -21.04
CA ALA A 105 -11.90 14.71 -21.22
C ALA A 105 -10.51 15.01 -20.66
N ASN A 106 -9.99 14.11 -19.82
CA ASN A 106 -8.71 14.24 -19.14
C ASN A 106 -8.58 15.40 -18.14
N ASN A 107 -9.69 16.02 -17.73
CA ASN A 107 -9.73 17.04 -16.71
C ASN A 107 -10.51 16.53 -15.50
N HIS A 108 -9.90 16.54 -14.33
CA HIS A 108 -10.53 16.09 -13.07
C HIS A 108 -11.28 17.24 -12.36
N VAL A 109 -11.29 18.42 -12.97
CA VAL A 109 -12.01 19.58 -12.46
C VAL A 109 -13.33 19.71 -13.21
N PRO A 110 -14.49 19.79 -12.53
CA PRO A 110 -15.77 19.98 -13.18
C PRO A 110 -15.83 21.33 -13.89
N THR A 111 -16.27 21.32 -15.15
CA THR A 111 -16.57 22.53 -15.92
C THR A 111 -18.08 22.68 -16.01
N GLY A 112 -18.64 23.72 -15.49
CA GLY A 112 -20.07 23.97 -15.52
C GLY A 112 -20.61 24.56 -14.24
N ALA A 113 -21.90 24.80 -14.21
CA ALA A 113 -22.59 25.48 -13.10
C ALA A 113 -22.99 24.52 -11.94
N GLY A 114 -22.24 23.46 -11.73
CA GLY A 114 -22.52 22.45 -10.69
C GLY A 114 -22.27 22.96 -9.26
N SER A 115 -22.90 24.02 -8.85
CA SER A 115 -22.83 24.58 -7.50
C SER A 115 -24.23 24.80 -6.92
N SER A 116 -24.33 24.76 -5.59
CA SER A 116 -25.56 25.15 -4.91
C SER A 116 -25.88 26.59 -5.21
N LYS A 117 -27.19 26.92 -5.37
CA LYS A 117 -27.69 28.29 -5.46
C LYS A 117 -27.57 29.05 -4.15
N ASP A 118 -27.48 28.30 -3.04
CA ASP A 118 -27.32 28.87 -1.72
C ASP A 118 -25.84 28.98 -1.38
N SER A 119 -25.31 30.20 -1.43
CA SER A 119 -23.92 30.50 -1.09
C SER A 119 -23.53 30.22 0.37
N SER A 120 -24.55 30.05 1.25
CA SER A 120 -24.29 29.66 2.65
C SER A 120 -23.89 28.19 2.79
N LEU A 121 -24.22 27.35 1.80
CA LEU A 121 -23.92 25.93 1.77
C LEU A 121 -22.64 25.68 0.98
N GLN A 122 -21.50 25.78 1.64
CA GLN A 122 -20.20 25.54 1.01
C GLN A 122 -19.91 24.03 0.96
N TYR A 123 -19.76 23.48 -0.24
CA TYR A 123 -19.46 22.08 -0.50
C TYR A 123 -18.37 21.50 0.41
N ALA A 124 -17.24 22.18 0.54
CA ALA A 124 -16.08 21.72 1.29
C ALA A 124 -16.30 21.57 2.82
N ASN A 125 -17.42 22.13 3.34
CA ASN A 125 -17.73 22.11 4.76
C ASN A 125 -18.85 21.15 5.14
N ILE A 126 -19.53 20.55 4.18
CA ILE A 126 -20.65 19.63 4.38
C ILE A 126 -20.14 18.19 4.33
N LEU A 127 -20.63 17.31 5.21
CA LEU A 127 -20.17 15.91 5.37
C LEU A 127 -18.67 15.82 5.62
N LYS A 128 -18.12 16.69 6.43
CA LYS A 128 -16.71 16.73 6.74
C LYS A 128 -16.43 16.01 8.04
N ALA A 129 -15.99 14.76 7.94
CA ALA A 129 -15.63 13.95 9.12
C ALA A 129 -14.28 14.36 9.74
N ASN A 130 -13.35 14.90 8.94
CA ASN A 130 -12.02 15.32 9.40
C ASN A 130 -11.46 16.49 8.57
N ASN A 131 -10.28 17.00 8.97
CA ASN A 131 -9.62 18.11 8.27
C ASN A 131 -9.02 17.72 6.91
N GLU A 132 -8.94 16.44 6.60
CA GLU A 132 -8.45 15.93 5.31
C GLU A 132 -9.55 15.82 4.24
N GLY A 133 -10.78 16.21 4.58
CA GLY A 133 -11.92 16.21 3.67
C GLY A 133 -12.56 14.82 3.52
N LEU A 134 -12.42 13.94 4.50
CA LEU A 134 -13.12 12.64 4.51
C LEU A 134 -14.63 12.88 4.61
N MET A 135 -15.38 12.40 3.61
CA MET A 135 -16.82 12.63 3.46
C MET A 135 -17.65 11.39 3.79
N ALA A 136 -17.26 10.25 3.22
CA ALA A 136 -18.05 9.04 3.27
C ALA A 136 -17.16 7.79 3.21
N ARG A 137 -17.79 6.63 3.33
CA ARG A 137 -17.19 5.31 3.14
C ARG A 137 -18.00 4.52 2.14
N LEU A 138 -17.38 4.07 1.06
CA LEU A 138 -18.04 3.25 0.04
C LEU A 138 -17.68 1.78 0.23
N LYS A 139 -18.72 0.94 0.38
CA LYS A 139 -18.58 -0.52 0.48
C LYS A 139 -19.28 -1.21 -0.68
N ILE A 140 -18.57 -2.10 -1.37
CA ILE A 140 -19.12 -3.00 -2.38
C ILE A 140 -18.62 -4.42 -2.06
N PRO A 141 -19.37 -5.19 -1.24
CA PRO A 141 -18.90 -6.49 -0.75
C PRO A 141 -18.59 -7.50 -1.84
N SER A 142 -19.33 -7.48 -2.96
CA SER A 142 -19.15 -8.42 -4.08
C SER A 142 -17.77 -8.35 -4.73
N ILE A 143 -17.06 -7.24 -4.56
CA ILE A 143 -15.68 -7.03 -5.06
C ILE A 143 -14.69 -6.73 -3.94
N SER A 144 -15.08 -6.96 -2.67
CA SER A 144 -14.27 -6.66 -1.48
C SER A 144 -13.78 -5.21 -1.43
N LEU A 145 -14.58 -4.26 -1.94
CA LEU A 145 -14.25 -2.85 -1.90
C LEU A 145 -14.77 -2.25 -0.60
N ASP A 146 -13.89 -1.53 0.11
CA ASP A 146 -14.18 -0.79 1.32
C ASP A 146 -13.21 0.39 1.41
N LEU A 147 -13.62 1.54 0.88
CA LEU A 147 -12.73 2.68 0.66
C LEU A 147 -13.30 3.98 1.18
N PRO A 148 -12.42 4.88 1.67
CA PRO A 148 -12.81 6.25 2.03
C PRO A 148 -13.14 7.07 0.79
N VAL A 149 -14.13 7.95 0.91
CA VAL A 149 -14.51 8.95 -0.09
C VAL A 149 -14.19 10.32 0.46
N TYR A 150 -13.50 11.13 -0.32
CA TYR A 150 -13.07 12.47 0.02
C TYR A 150 -13.76 13.51 -0.84
N HIS A 151 -13.73 14.78 -0.41
CA HIS A 151 -14.18 15.90 -1.21
C HIS A 151 -13.28 16.13 -2.42
N GLY A 152 -13.90 16.38 -3.58
CA GLY A 152 -13.20 16.73 -4.81
C GLY A 152 -12.58 15.53 -5.53
N THR A 153 -12.04 15.82 -6.71
CA THR A 153 -11.47 14.81 -7.64
C THR A 153 -10.09 15.20 -8.14
N ALA A 154 -9.35 15.99 -7.35
CA ALA A 154 -7.97 16.33 -7.64
C ALA A 154 -7.06 15.08 -7.56
N ASP A 155 -5.95 15.08 -8.28
CA ASP A 155 -5.05 13.93 -8.38
C ASP A 155 -4.57 13.43 -7.01
N ASP A 156 -4.21 14.33 -6.10
CA ASP A 156 -3.78 14.00 -4.73
C ASP A 156 -4.91 13.36 -3.91
N THR A 157 -6.18 13.76 -4.15
CA THR A 157 -7.36 13.12 -3.56
C THR A 157 -7.53 11.70 -4.07
N LEU A 158 -7.46 11.51 -5.38
CA LEU A 158 -7.64 10.22 -6.03
C LEU A 158 -6.50 9.22 -5.73
N LEU A 159 -5.32 9.70 -5.36
CA LEU A 159 -4.23 8.85 -4.87
C LEU A 159 -4.48 8.32 -3.44
N LYS A 160 -5.23 9.06 -2.60
CA LYS A 160 -5.56 8.66 -1.22
C LYS A 160 -6.74 7.70 -1.14
N GLY A 161 -7.73 7.85 -2.02
CA GLY A 161 -8.97 7.08 -1.99
C GLY A 161 -9.89 7.44 -3.14
N LEU A 162 -11.19 7.40 -2.87
CA LEU A 162 -12.21 7.81 -3.85
C LEU A 162 -12.50 9.29 -3.68
N GLY A 163 -12.87 9.96 -4.77
CA GLY A 163 -13.24 11.37 -4.79
C GLY A 163 -14.71 11.55 -5.14
N HIS A 164 -15.42 12.42 -4.42
CA HIS A 164 -16.75 12.87 -4.79
C HIS A 164 -16.65 14.06 -5.73
N LEU A 165 -17.34 13.98 -6.87
CA LEU A 165 -17.32 15.04 -7.87
C LEU A 165 -18.17 16.23 -7.39
N GLU A 166 -17.52 17.36 -7.14
CA GLU A 166 -18.19 18.61 -6.80
C GLU A 166 -19.20 19.01 -7.90
N GLY A 167 -20.34 19.56 -7.50
CA GLY A 167 -21.43 19.90 -8.41
C GLY A 167 -22.37 18.73 -8.73
N THR A 168 -22.13 17.56 -8.13
CA THR A 168 -23.10 16.47 -8.09
C THR A 168 -23.72 16.36 -6.69
N SER A 169 -24.84 15.63 -6.57
CA SER A 169 -25.50 15.49 -5.26
C SER A 169 -24.59 14.80 -4.25
N LEU A 170 -24.56 15.29 -3.03
CA LEU A 170 -23.88 14.64 -1.91
C LEU A 170 -24.48 13.26 -1.62
N PRO A 171 -23.68 12.27 -1.16
CA PRO A 171 -24.08 10.85 -1.10
C PRO A 171 -24.96 10.54 0.16
N VAL A 172 -26.03 11.26 0.36
CA VAL A 172 -26.99 11.06 1.46
C VAL A 172 -28.32 10.48 0.99
N GLY A 173 -28.44 10.13 -0.29
CA GLY A 173 -29.65 9.65 -0.90
C GLY A 173 -30.67 10.76 -1.17
N GLY A 174 -31.87 10.36 -1.51
CA GLY A 174 -32.98 11.23 -1.88
C GLY A 174 -33.46 10.96 -3.31
N GLU A 175 -34.77 11.19 -3.56
CA GLU A 175 -35.35 11.03 -4.89
C GLU A 175 -34.80 12.10 -5.84
N GLY A 176 -34.47 11.70 -7.06
CA GLY A 176 -33.93 12.60 -8.08
C GLY A 176 -32.48 13.02 -7.86
N THR A 177 -31.80 12.53 -6.81
CA THR A 177 -30.38 12.84 -6.56
C THR A 177 -29.43 11.90 -7.29
N ARG A 178 -28.28 12.43 -7.74
CA ARG A 178 -27.21 11.64 -8.37
C ARG A 178 -25.86 12.06 -7.76
N SER A 179 -25.27 11.18 -6.96
CA SER A 179 -23.92 11.33 -6.45
C SER A 179 -22.92 10.65 -7.38
N VAL A 180 -21.86 11.35 -7.77
CA VAL A 180 -20.79 10.82 -8.63
C VAL A 180 -19.54 10.63 -7.81
N ILE A 181 -19.11 9.39 -7.69
CA ILE A 181 -17.89 8.98 -7.00
C ILE A 181 -16.89 8.48 -8.05
N THR A 182 -15.67 9.00 -8.03
CA THR A 182 -14.60 8.64 -8.94
C THR A 182 -13.44 7.98 -8.20
N GLY A 183 -12.66 7.19 -8.91
CA GLY A 183 -11.46 6.54 -8.37
C GLY A 183 -10.63 5.93 -9.48
N HIS A 184 -9.37 5.70 -9.20
CA HIS A 184 -8.47 5.07 -10.17
C HIS A 184 -8.89 3.63 -10.49
N ARG A 185 -8.69 3.25 -11.75
CA ARG A 185 -8.75 1.87 -12.22
C ARG A 185 -7.40 1.49 -12.81
N GLY A 186 -6.85 0.33 -12.38
CA GLY A 186 -5.56 -0.14 -12.90
C GLY A 186 -4.35 0.59 -12.33
N LEU A 187 -4.47 1.29 -11.20
CA LEU A 187 -3.34 1.87 -10.51
C LEU A 187 -2.46 0.73 -9.93
N ALA A 188 -1.16 0.76 -10.24
CA ALA A 188 -0.23 -0.28 -9.78
C ALA A 188 -0.12 -0.36 -8.25
N GLU A 189 -0.38 0.75 -7.57
CA GLU A 189 -0.19 0.94 -6.12
C GLU A 189 -1.48 0.77 -5.31
N ALA A 190 -2.64 0.60 -5.95
CA ALA A 190 -3.90 0.43 -5.25
C ALA A 190 -4.96 -0.26 -6.11
N THR A 191 -5.80 -1.10 -5.48
CA THR A 191 -6.85 -1.83 -6.18
C THR A 191 -8.01 -0.93 -6.61
N MET A 192 -8.43 0.00 -5.75
CA MET A 192 -9.53 0.96 -5.97
C MET A 192 -10.67 0.37 -6.84
N PHE A 193 -11.01 0.99 -7.99
CA PHE A 193 -12.07 0.53 -8.89
C PHE A 193 -11.62 -0.50 -9.94
N THR A 194 -10.46 -1.12 -9.77
CA THR A 194 -9.94 -2.13 -10.72
C THR A 194 -10.93 -3.27 -10.98
N ASN A 195 -11.70 -3.69 -9.99
CA ASN A 195 -12.65 -4.79 -10.09
C ASN A 195 -14.12 -4.33 -10.28
N LEU A 196 -14.36 -3.06 -10.61
CA LEU A 196 -15.72 -2.52 -10.73
C LEU A 196 -16.57 -3.24 -11.81
N ASP A 197 -15.94 -3.75 -12.86
CA ASP A 197 -16.56 -4.57 -13.90
C ASP A 197 -17.06 -5.95 -13.42
N LYS A 198 -16.64 -6.39 -12.23
CA LYS A 198 -17.05 -7.66 -11.62
C LYS A 198 -18.26 -7.52 -10.68
N VAL A 199 -18.75 -6.29 -10.47
CA VAL A 199 -19.93 -6.03 -9.64
C VAL A 199 -21.14 -6.70 -10.27
N LYS A 200 -21.88 -7.46 -9.44
CA LYS A 200 -23.15 -8.07 -9.83
C LYS A 200 -24.28 -7.38 -9.05
N THR A 201 -25.43 -7.29 -9.68
CA THR A 201 -26.67 -6.90 -9.01
C THR A 201 -26.93 -7.88 -7.86
N GLY A 202 -27.09 -7.34 -6.65
CA GLY A 202 -27.38 -8.10 -5.42
C GLY A 202 -28.87 -8.39 -5.27
#